data_918fb2cbd8b58c6a0a26a6f21f40bc5f
#
_entry.id   918fb2cbd8b58c6a0a26a6f21f40bc5f
#
_cell.length_a   1.000
_cell.length_b   1.000
_cell.length_c   1.000
_cell.angle_alpha   90.00
_cell.angle_beta   90.00
_cell.angle_gamma   90.00
#
_symmetry.space_group_name_H-M   'P 1'
#
loop_
_entity.id
_entity.type
_entity.pdbx_description
1 polymer ?
#
loop_
_entity_poly.entity_id
_entity_poly.type
_entity_poly.pdbx_seq_one_letter_code
_entity_poly.pdbx_strand_id
1 'polypeptide(L)'
;VWLLPEMADSLGGRMEVLELWPLAQCEIAARPRSIVDELFAGDFADRYPFDRDDFIERLTAGGYPEALERRSGRRRQAWFDSYLATILQRDVRDLAQIEGLTELPRLLQLLAARSGGLLNMAELSRSTGLAQTTLRRYMGLLEVLFLIRQVPAWSSNLGKRLQKSPKLFLSDYGLMAH
;
A
#
# COMPACT_ATOMS: atom_id res chain seq x y z
N VAL A 1 6.21 -13.37 1.74
CA VAL A 1 5.49 -13.24 0.46
C VAL A 1 6.08 -14.15 -0.61
N TRP A 2 7.38 -14.36 -0.60
CA TRP A 2 8.16 -15.10 -1.62
C TRP A 2 7.91 -16.60 -1.70
N LEU A 3 7.39 -17.20 -0.65
CA LEU A 3 7.25 -18.65 -0.53
C LEU A 3 5.86 -19.16 -0.95
N LEU A 4 4.91 -18.27 -1.25
CA LEU A 4 3.52 -18.65 -1.43
C LEU A 4 3.22 -19.51 -2.67
N PRO A 5 3.78 -19.25 -3.89
CA PRO A 5 3.47 -20.08 -5.05
C PRO A 5 4.01 -21.53 -4.93
N GLU A 6 5.25 -21.67 -4.49
CA GLU A 6 5.90 -23.00 -4.42
C GLU A 6 5.48 -23.79 -3.18
N MET A 7 5.21 -23.12 -2.06
CA MET A 7 4.76 -23.77 -0.81
C MET A 7 3.28 -24.12 -0.83
N ALA A 8 2.44 -23.38 -1.57
CA ALA A 8 1.01 -23.66 -1.66
C ALA A 8 0.70 -25.03 -2.26
N ASP A 9 1.50 -25.47 -3.23
CA ASP A 9 1.32 -26.78 -3.87
C ASP A 9 1.66 -27.95 -2.91
N SER A 10 2.56 -27.75 -1.98
CA SER A 10 3.03 -28.81 -1.06
C SER A 10 2.32 -28.81 0.31
N LEU A 11 1.74 -27.70 0.73
CA LEU A 11 1.19 -27.48 2.07
C LEU A 11 -0.32 -27.16 2.09
N GLY A 12 -1.04 -27.46 1.03
CA GLY A 12 -2.48 -27.21 0.93
C GLY A 12 -3.24 -27.70 2.16
N GLY A 13 -3.90 -26.79 2.87
CA GLY A 13 -4.67 -27.06 4.08
C GLY A 13 -3.87 -27.26 5.38
N ARG A 14 -2.52 -27.10 5.34
CA ARG A 14 -1.64 -27.22 6.52
C ARG A 14 -0.89 -25.93 6.86
N MET A 15 -1.22 -24.84 6.18
CA MET A 15 -0.55 -23.54 6.31
C MET A 15 -1.58 -22.46 6.55
N GLU A 16 -1.31 -21.58 7.50
CA GLU A 16 -2.00 -20.32 7.69
C GLU A 16 -1.15 -19.19 7.14
N VAL A 17 -1.73 -18.31 6.34
CA VAL A 17 -1.05 -17.14 5.77
C VAL A 17 -1.40 -15.93 6.61
N LEU A 18 -0.40 -15.34 7.26
CA LEU A 18 -0.54 -14.10 8.00
C LEU A 18 -0.01 -12.94 7.15
N GLU A 19 -0.86 -11.95 6.91
CA GLU A 19 -0.47 -10.73 6.22
C GLU A 19 0.06 -9.71 7.23
N LEU A 20 1.31 -9.25 7.02
CA LEU A 20 1.91 -8.18 7.80
C LEU A 20 1.98 -6.91 6.96
N TRP A 21 1.27 -5.90 7.41
CA TRP A 21 1.29 -4.55 6.85
C TRP A 21 2.32 -3.68 7.57
N PRO A 22 2.74 -2.53 7.00
CA PRO A 22 3.49 -1.53 7.74
C PRO A 22 2.78 -1.15 9.03
N LEU A 23 3.53 -0.83 10.07
CA LEU A 23 2.99 -0.50 11.38
C LEU A 23 2.07 0.73 11.31
N ALA A 24 0.91 0.63 11.94
CA ALA A 24 0.03 1.77 12.14
C ALA A 24 0.61 2.72 13.21
N GLN A 25 0.21 3.99 13.20
CA GLN A 25 0.70 4.98 14.17
C GLN A 25 0.39 4.59 15.62
N CYS A 26 -0.72 3.91 15.88
CA CYS A 26 -1.06 3.38 17.21
C CYS A 26 -0.11 2.26 17.64
N GLU A 27 0.37 1.43 16.73
CA GLU A 27 1.35 0.38 17.00
C GLU A 27 2.73 0.97 17.28
N ILE A 28 3.16 1.95 16.46
CA ILE A 28 4.43 2.68 16.67
C ILE A 28 4.43 3.40 18.04
N ALA A 29 3.30 3.96 18.42
CA ALA A 29 3.14 4.64 19.71
C ALA A 29 2.88 3.69 20.89
N ALA A 30 2.86 2.38 20.66
CA ALA A 30 2.50 1.35 21.65
C ALA A 30 1.15 1.63 22.34
N ARG A 31 0.18 2.15 21.60
CA ARG A 31 -1.16 2.48 22.10
C ARG A 31 -2.17 1.50 21.51
N PRO A 32 -2.83 0.66 22.31
CA PRO A 32 -3.69 -0.43 21.82
C PRO A 32 -5.07 0.04 21.30
N ARG A 33 -5.31 1.36 21.20
CA ARG A 33 -6.62 1.88 20.77
C ARG A 33 -6.67 2.02 19.25
N SER A 34 -7.75 1.50 18.66
CA SER A 34 -8.09 1.69 17.26
C SER A 34 -8.98 2.91 17.10
N ILE A 35 -8.67 3.80 16.16
CA ILE A 35 -9.52 4.93 15.81
C ILE A 35 -10.92 4.49 15.38
N VAL A 36 -11.04 3.27 14.80
CA VAL A 36 -12.32 2.70 14.39
C VAL A 36 -13.18 2.39 15.61
N ASP A 37 -12.59 1.79 16.66
CA ASP A 37 -13.30 1.49 17.90
C ASP A 37 -13.73 2.78 18.61
N GLU A 38 -12.86 3.81 18.64
CA GLU A 38 -13.19 5.13 19.21
C GLU A 38 -14.32 5.82 18.43
N LEU A 39 -14.30 5.74 17.08
CA LEU A 39 -15.37 6.27 16.23
C LEU A 39 -16.72 5.62 16.52
N PHE A 40 -16.75 4.30 16.70
CA PHE A 40 -18.00 3.58 17.01
C PHE A 40 -18.44 3.73 18.47
N ALA A 41 -17.50 3.90 19.41
CA ALA A 41 -17.80 4.16 20.81
C ALA A 41 -18.24 5.62 21.08
N GLY A 42 -17.98 6.54 20.14
CA GLY A 42 -18.22 7.97 20.32
C GLY A 42 -17.30 8.62 21.35
N ASP A 43 -16.20 7.97 21.71
CA ASP A 43 -15.24 8.42 22.72
C ASP A 43 -14.08 9.16 22.05
N PHE A 44 -14.21 10.48 21.92
CA PHE A 44 -13.18 11.37 21.39
C PHE A 44 -12.52 12.21 22.49
N ALA A 45 -12.47 11.71 23.71
CA ALA A 45 -12.12 12.49 24.89
C ALA A 45 -10.67 13.02 24.90
N ASP A 46 -9.76 12.35 24.23
CA ASP A 46 -8.35 12.75 24.22
C ASP A 46 -7.99 13.52 22.95
N ARG A 47 -8.21 14.82 22.98
CA ARG A 47 -7.61 15.73 21.98
C ARG A 47 -6.12 15.87 22.29
N TYR A 48 -5.30 15.15 21.51
CA TYR A 48 -3.86 15.38 21.56
C TYR A 48 -3.54 16.75 20.94
N PRO A 49 -2.62 17.51 21.53
CA PRO A 49 -2.15 18.74 20.91
C PRO A 49 -1.59 18.38 19.54
N PHE A 50 -2.11 19.04 18.49
CA PHE A 50 -1.62 18.85 17.13
C PHE A 50 -0.31 19.63 16.96
N ASP A 51 0.77 18.90 16.78
CA ASP A 51 2.05 19.45 16.35
C ASP A 51 2.22 19.13 14.86
N ARG A 52 2.33 20.17 14.05
CA ARG A 52 2.45 20.05 12.59
C ARG A 52 3.75 19.35 12.19
N ASP A 53 4.85 19.67 12.84
CA ASP A 53 6.17 19.14 12.47
C ASP A 53 6.26 17.66 12.87
N ASP A 54 5.78 17.28 14.04
CA ASP A 54 5.65 15.88 14.47
C ASP A 54 4.73 15.10 13.52
N PHE A 55 3.62 15.69 13.09
CA PHE A 55 2.71 15.06 12.14
C PHE A 55 3.35 14.81 10.78
N ILE A 56 4.09 15.81 10.23
CA ILE A 56 4.83 15.66 8.97
C ILE A 56 5.92 14.59 9.10
N GLU A 57 6.65 14.61 10.21
CA GLU A 57 7.70 13.61 10.46
C GLU A 57 7.12 12.19 10.50
N ARG A 58 6.00 11.97 11.18
CA ARG A 58 5.30 10.67 11.23
C ARG A 58 4.81 10.21 9.85
N LEU A 59 4.24 11.12 9.06
CA LEU A 59 3.80 10.82 7.70
C LEU A 59 4.98 10.42 6.81
N THR A 60 6.07 11.17 6.86
CA THR A 60 7.26 10.89 6.02
C THR A 60 8.06 9.69 6.53
N ALA A 61 7.97 9.37 7.82
CA ALA A 61 8.60 8.18 8.38
C ALA A 61 7.94 6.89 7.89
N GLY A 62 6.62 6.91 7.72
CA GLY A 62 5.86 5.72 7.39
C GLY A 62 5.77 4.73 8.55
N GLY A 63 5.48 3.47 8.23
CA GLY A 63 5.30 2.38 9.19
C GLY A 63 6.24 1.19 8.98
N TYR A 64 7.17 1.25 8.04
CA TYR A 64 8.15 0.17 7.88
C TYR A 64 9.18 0.21 9.01
N PRO A 65 9.38 -0.89 9.78
CA PRO A 65 10.32 -0.92 10.91
C PRO A 65 11.72 -0.43 10.54
N GLU A 66 12.27 -0.91 9.43
CA GLU A 66 13.61 -0.52 8.99
C GLU A 66 13.70 0.96 8.58
N ALA A 67 12.62 1.56 8.09
CA ALA A 67 12.57 2.98 7.79
C ALA A 67 12.51 3.81 9.08
N LEU A 68 11.77 3.34 10.09
CA LEU A 68 11.65 3.98 11.41
C LEU A 68 12.98 4.02 12.18
N GLU A 69 13.83 3.00 12.04
CA GLU A 69 15.18 2.98 12.63
C GLU A 69 16.11 4.06 12.06
N ARG A 70 15.81 4.58 10.87
CA ARG A 70 16.63 5.59 10.19
C ARG A 70 16.20 7.00 10.59
N ARG A 71 16.89 7.59 11.55
CA ARG A 71 16.58 8.94 12.08
C ARG A 71 16.79 10.08 11.09
N SER A 72 17.65 9.91 10.08
CA SER A 72 17.92 10.94 9.07
C SER A 72 16.97 10.79 7.87
N GLY A 73 16.27 11.86 7.49
CA GLY A 73 15.39 11.88 6.33
C GLY A 73 16.06 11.39 5.05
N ARG A 74 17.33 11.81 4.80
CA ARG A 74 18.13 11.34 3.64
C ARG A 74 18.35 9.83 3.68
N ARG A 75 18.64 9.25 4.85
CA ARG A 75 18.85 7.79 4.97
C ARG A 75 17.54 7.02 4.80
N ARG A 76 16.45 7.59 5.25
CA ARG A 76 15.11 7.02 5.09
C ARG A 76 14.70 7.01 3.63
N GLN A 77 14.89 8.13 2.91
CA GLN A 77 14.67 8.22 1.48
C GLN A 77 15.51 7.18 0.71
N ALA A 78 16.79 7.09 0.96
CA ALA A 78 17.65 6.10 0.32
C ALA A 78 17.19 4.65 0.61
N TRP A 79 16.61 4.40 1.77
CA TRP A 79 16.02 3.11 2.07
C TRP A 79 14.77 2.84 1.23
N PHE A 80 13.84 3.79 1.13
CA PHE A 80 12.65 3.64 0.29
C PHE A 80 13.00 3.45 -1.18
N ASP A 81 13.96 4.23 -1.70
CA ASP A 81 14.46 4.09 -3.07
C ASP A 81 15.00 2.66 -3.31
N SER A 82 15.83 2.16 -2.40
CA SER A 82 16.40 0.80 -2.48
C SER A 82 15.34 -0.28 -2.34
N TYR A 83 14.37 -0.09 -1.44
CA TYR A 83 13.27 -1.01 -1.21
C TYR A 83 12.41 -1.14 -2.47
N LEU A 84 11.98 -0.02 -3.04
CA LEU A 84 11.19 0.00 -4.28
C LEU A 84 11.96 -0.60 -5.45
N ALA A 85 13.24 -0.22 -5.63
CA ALA A 85 14.07 -0.77 -6.68
C ALA A 85 14.19 -2.30 -6.57
N THR A 86 14.39 -2.80 -5.35
CA THR A 86 14.50 -4.25 -5.11
C THR A 86 13.19 -4.97 -5.43
N ILE A 87 12.07 -4.48 -4.92
CA ILE A 87 10.76 -5.09 -5.17
C ILE A 87 10.39 -5.04 -6.65
N LEU A 88 10.52 -3.89 -7.28
CA LEU A 88 10.10 -3.71 -8.66
C LEU A 88 11.02 -4.42 -9.65
N GLN A 89 12.32 -4.57 -9.36
CA GLN A 89 13.26 -5.22 -10.27
C GLN A 89 13.34 -6.74 -10.08
N ARG A 90 13.29 -7.20 -8.85
CA ARG A 90 13.44 -8.62 -8.52
C ARG A 90 12.10 -9.32 -8.44
N ASP A 91 11.21 -8.85 -7.59
CA ASP A 91 9.99 -9.54 -7.22
C ASP A 91 8.97 -9.55 -8.35
N VAL A 92 8.87 -8.43 -9.08
CA VAL A 92 7.98 -8.36 -10.24
C VAL A 92 8.49 -9.23 -11.39
N ARG A 93 9.82 -9.30 -11.59
CA ARG A 93 10.41 -10.12 -12.65
C ARG A 93 10.16 -11.61 -12.39
N ASP A 94 10.31 -12.04 -11.15
CA ASP A 94 10.12 -13.44 -10.77
C ASP A 94 8.64 -13.87 -10.83
N LEU A 95 7.73 -12.94 -10.51
CA LEU A 95 6.28 -13.22 -10.47
C LEU A 95 5.59 -13.18 -11.85
N ALA A 96 6.13 -12.45 -12.81
CA ALA A 96 5.29 -12.07 -13.94
C ALA A 96 5.84 -12.33 -15.33
N GLN A 97 7.12 -12.63 -15.54
CA GLN A 97 7.76 -12.72 -16.87
C GLN A 97 7.27 -11.62 -17.84
N ILE A 98 7.10 -10.38 -17.33
CA ILE A 98 6.45 -9.30 -18.06
C ILE A 98 7.50 -8.45 -18.76
N GLU A 99 7.32 -8.27 -20.07
CA GLU A 99 7.97 -7.20 -20.81
C GLU A 99 7.37 -5.85 -20.39
N GLY A 100 8.20 -4.81 -20.21
CA GLY A 100 7.73 -3.45 -19.92
C GLY A 100 7.69 -3.04 -18.44
N LEU A 101 8.45 -3.67 -17.57
CA LEU A 101 8.57 -3.31 -16.14
C LEU A 101 9.05 -1.86 -15.91
N THR A 102 9.59 -1.20 -16.94
CA THR A 102 10.07 0.18 -16.90
C THR A 102 8.98 1.20 -16.58
N GLU A 103 7.72 0.88 -16.85
CA GLU A 103 6.57 1.76 -16.57
C GLU A 103 6.01 1.65 -15.15
N LEU A 104 6.39 0.61 -14.40
CA LEU A 104 5.88 0.39 -13.04
C LEU A 104 6.24 1.51 -12.04
N PRO A 105 7.48 2.04 -12.02
CA PRO A 105 7.80 3.15 -11.12
C PRO A 105 6.95 4.39 -11.40
N ARG A 106 6.76 4.72 -12.68
CA ARG A 106 5.91 5.85 -13.10
C ARG A 106 4.45 5.62 -12.72
N LEU A 107 3.95 4.39 -12.91
CA LEU A 107 2.60 4.04 -12.48
C LEU A 107 2.45 4.20 -10.97
N LEU A 108 3.41 3.71 -10.18
CA LEU A 108 3.38 3.83 -8.72
C LEU A 108 3.33 5.29 -8.26
N GLN A 109 4.11 6.19 -8.88
CA GLN A 109 4.06 7.63 -8.60
C GLN A 109 2.69 8.24 -8.90
N LEU A 110 2.06 7.85 -10.03
CA LEU A 110 0.71 8.30 -10.36
C LEU A 110 -0.34 7.78 -9.38
N LEU A 111 -0.17 6.56 -8.88
CA LEU A 111 -1.05 5.97 -7.88
C LEU A 111 -0.86 6.65 -6.51
N ALA A 112 0.38 7.01 -6.16
CA ALA A 112 0.69 7.78 -4.94
C ALA A 112 -0.05 9.13 -4.94
N ALA A 113 0.03 9.86 -6.04
CA ALA A 113 -0.65 11.15 -6.19
C ALA A 113 -2.20 11.05 -6.13
N ARG A 114 -2.76 9.83 -6.31
CA ARG A 114 -4.20 9.56 -6.30
C ARG A 114 -4.65 8.72 -5.10
N SER A 115 -3.75 8.49 -4.15
CA SER A 115 -4.06 7.70 -2.95
C SER A 115 -5.21 8.30 -2.17
N GLY A 116 -6.17 7.46 -1.72
CA GLY A 116 -7.40 7.87 -1.06
C GLY A 116 -8.55 8.22 -2.02
N GLY A 117 -8.27 8.38 -3.33
CA GLY A 117 -9.27 8.65 -4.36
C GLY A 117 -9.94 7.41 -4.94
N LEU A 118 -11.00 7.62 -5.73
CA LEU A 118 -11.64 6.55 -6.50
C LEU A 118 -10.76 6.15 -7.68
N LEU A 119 -10.60 4.84 -7.87
CA LEU A 119 -9.83 4.28 -8.96
C LEU A 119 -10.57 4.46 -10.29
N ASN A 120 -9.96 5.20 -11.23
CA ASN A 120 -10.44 5.38 -12.59
C ASN A 120 -9.44 4.79 -13.59
N MET A 121 -9.71 3.56 -14.04
CA MET A 121 -8.83 2.84 -14.97
C MET A 121 -8.69 3.52 -16.33
N ALA A 122 -9.75 4.16 -16.83
CA ALA A 122 -9.72 4.88 -18.11
C ALA A 122 -8.82 6.13 -18.04
N GLU A 123 -8.87 6.84 -16.91
CA GLU A 123 -8.01 8.01 -16.68
C GLU A 123 -6.56 7.60 -16.50
N LEU A 124 -6.29 6.54 -15.74
CA LEU A 124 -4.95 5.98 -15.59
C LEU A 124 -4.38 5.52 -16.94
N SER A 125 -5.18 4.87 -17.77
CA SER A 125 -4.78 4.47 -19.12
C SER A 125 -4.35 5.65 -19.96
N ARG A 126 -5.13 6.74 -19.95
CA ARG A 126 -4.76 7.99 -20.66
C ARG A 126 -3.48 8.64 -20.11
N SER A 127 -3.33 8.67 -18.79
CA SER A 127 -2.18 9.30 -18.12
C SER A 127 -0.86 8.52 -18.31
N THR A 128 -0.95 7.18 -18.40
CA THR A 128 0.22 6.32 -18.54
C THR A 128 0.52 5.95 -19.99
N GLY A 129 -0.46 6.03 -20.88
CA GLY A 129 -0.37 5.47 -22.23
C GLY A 129 -0.51 3.95 -22.29
N LEU A 130 -0.74 3.29 -21.15
CA LEU A 130 -0.86 1.84 -21.06
C LEU A 130 -2.28 1.38 -21.37
N ALA A 131 -2.41 0.23 -22.05
CA ALA A 131 -3.70 -0.42 -22.23
C ALA A 131 -4.31 -0.81 -20.87
N GLN A 132 -5.64 -0.75 -20.74
CA GLN A 132 -6.32 -1.09 -19.50
C GLN A 132 -6.07 -2.53 -19.04
N THR A 133 -5.85 -3.45 -19.95
CA THR A 133 -5.49 -4.85 -19.66
C THR A 133 -4.12 -4.93 -18.95
N THR A 134 -3.14 -4.20 -19.47
CA THR A 134 -1.80 -4.10 -18.87
C THR A 134 -1.88 -3.43 -17.49
N LEU A 135 -2.65 -2.35 -17.37
CA LEU A 135 -2.86 -1.69 -16.08
C LEU A 135 -3.47 -2.61 -15.03
N ARG A 136 -4.50 -3.37 -15.37
CA ARG A 136 -5.09 -4.34 -14.43
C ARG A 136 -4.07 -5.36 -13.95
N ARG A 137 -3.24 -5.84 -14.85
CA ARG A 137 -2.15 -6.77 -14.50
C ARG A 137 -1.14 -6.13 -13.56
N TYR A 138 -0.71 -4.90 -13.84
CA TYR A 138 0.21 -4.16 -12.97
C TYR A 138 -0.38 -3.84 -11.61
N MET A 139 -1.65 -3.43 -11.57
CA MET A 139 -2.38 -3.22 -10.31
C MET A 139 -2.43 -4.49 -9.46
N GLY A 140 -2.74 -5.65 -10.07
CA GLY A 140 -2.73 -6.93 -9.37
C GLY A 140 -1.34 -7.28 -8.81
N LEU A 141 -0.26 -7.03 -9.57
CA LEU A 141 1.10 -7.23 -9.07
C LEU A 141 1.43 -6.33 -7.88
N LEU A 142 1.12 -5.03 -7.98
CA LEU A 142 1.36 -4.08 -6.89
C LEU A 142 0.55 -4.45 -5.63
N GLU A 143 -0.64 -5.04 -5.78
CA GLU A 143 -1.42 -5.58 -4.66
C GLU A 143 -0.76 -6.81 -4.03
N VAL A 144 -0.32 -7.77 -4.84
CA VAL A 144 0.40 -8.98 -4.37
C VAL A 144 1.70 -8.61 -3.65
N LEU A 145 2.36 -7.53 -4.08
CA LEU A 145 3.55 -6.99 -3.44
C LEU A 145 3.27 -6.11 -2.21
N PHE A 146 2.01 -5.97 -1.82
CA PHE A 146 1.59 -5.12 -0.69
C PHE A 146 2.00 -3.65 -0.83
N LEU A 147 2.17 -3.14 -2.05
CA LEU A 147 2.48 -1.73 -2.29
C LEU A 147 1.23 -0.86 -2.37
N ILE A 148 0.13 -1.42 -2.84
CA ILE A 148 -1.17 -0.76 -2.92
C ILE A 148 -2.28 -1.64 -2.33
N ARG A 149 -3.39 -1.01 -2.00
CA ARG A 149 -4.63 -1.68 -1.60
C ARG A 149 -5.84 -1.04 -2.28
N GLN A 150 -6.69 -1.87 -2.84
CA GLN A 150 -7.99 -1.46 -3.35
C GLN A 150 -9.06 -1.76 -2.31
N VAL A 151 -9.74 -0.72 -1.84
CA VAL A 151 -10.85 -0.83 -0.87
C VAL A 151 -12.16 -0.75 -1.63
N PRO A 152 -12.91 -1.86 -1.73
CA PRO A 152 -14.17 -1.88 -2.46
C PRO A 152 -15.21 -0.96 -1.82
N ALA A 153 -16.11 -0.41 -2.65
CA ALA A 153 -17.20 0.42 -2.16
C ALA A 153 -18.08 -0.37 -1.17
N TRP A 154 -18.47 0.27 -0.08
CA TRP A 154 -19.43 -0.33 0.83
C TRP A 154 -20.84 -0.31 0.21
N SER A 155 -21.53 -1.43 0.25
CA SER A 155 -22.96 -1.56 -0.13
C SER A 155 -23.51 -2.83 0.48
N SER A 156 -24.75 -2.79 0.97
CA SER A 156 -25.49 -3.98 1.41
C SER A 156 -25.77 -4.94 0.26
N ASN A 157 -25.86 -4.43 -0.96
CA ASN A 157 -26.03 -5.22 -2.18
C ASN A 157 -24.65 -5.55 -2.79
N LEU A 158 -24.29 -6.84 -2.78
CA LEU A 158 -23.01 -7.35 -3.31
C LEU A 158 -22.80 -7.02 -4.78
N GLY A 159 -23.82 -7.12 -5.62
CA GLY A 159 -23.72 -6.78 -7.05
C GLY A 159 -23.38 -5.30 -7.26
N LYS A 160 -23.98 -4.40 -6.50
CA LYS A 160 -23.65 -2.97 -6.52
C LYS A 160 -22.25 -2.68 -6.00
N ARG A 161 -21.78 -3.47 -4.99
CA ARG A 161 -20.41 -3.34 -4.45
C ARG A 161 -19.37 -3.64 -5.53
N LEU A 162 -19.56 -4.68 -6.32
CA LEU A 162 -18.63 -5.10 -7.37
C LEU A 162 -18.62 -4.18 -8.59
N GLN A 163 -19.70 -3.42 -8.81
CA GLN A 163 -19.81 -2.50 -9.95
C GLN A 163 -19.20 -1.11 -9.68
N LYS A 164 -19.09 -0.71 -8.41
CA LYS A 164 -18.55 0.61 -8.04
C LYS A 164 -17.03 0.60 -8.05
N SER A 165 -16.44 1.71 -8.47
CA SER A 165 -15.00 1.91 -8.41
C SER A 165 -14.51 1.82 -6.96
N PRO A 166 -13.48 1.03 -6.67
CA PRO A 166 -12.87 0.99 -5.35
C PRO A 166 -12.09 2.29 -5.07
N LYS A 167 -11.82 2.56 -3.81
CA LYS A 167 -10.77 3.52 -3.42
C LYS A 167 -9.41 2.85 -3.51
N LEU A 168 -8.43 3.61 -3.97
CA LEU A 168 -7.04 3.19 -4.03
C LEU A 168 -6.26 3.80 -2.85
N PHE A 169 -5.44 3.00 -2.20
CA PHE A 169 -4.49 3.47 -1.19
C PHE A 169 -3.11 2.87 -1.47
N LEU A 170 -2.06 3.65 -1.26
CA LEU A 170 -0.75 3.08 -0.99
C LEU A 170 -0.75 2.48 0.42
N SER A 171 0.02 1.42 0.60
CA SER A 171 0.10 0.70 1.87
C SER A 171 0.79 1.49 2.98
N ASP A 172 1.58 2.49 2.61
CA ASP A 172 2.38 3.26 3.56
C ASP A 172 2.52 4.73 3.13
N TYR A 173 2.42 5.64 4.10
CA TYR A 173 2.55 7.08 3.84
C TYR A 173 3.99 7.51 3.57
N GLY A 174 4.98 6.89 4.22
CA GLY A 174 6.38 7.13 3.94
C GLY A 174 6.71 6.74 2.51
N LEU A 175 6.20 5.59 2.05
CA LEU A 175 6.31 5.15 0.67
C LEU A 175 5.67 6.15 -0.32
N MET A 176 4.58 6.79 0.08
CA MET A 176 3.90 7.80 -0.73
C MET A 176 4.67 9.13 -0.80
N ALA A 177 5.43 9.46 0.25
CA ALA A 177 6.18 10.72 0.36
C ALA A 177 7.54 10.70 -0.36
N HIS A 178 8.04 9.51 -0.69
CA HIS A 178 9.34 9.26 -1.33
C HIS A 178 9.19 8.68 -2.73
#